data_f1b795695b42c10bae040eaf70ede63e
#
_entry.id   f1b795695b42c10bae040eaf70ede63e
#
_cell.length_a   1.000
_cell.length_b   1.000
_cell.length_c   1.000
_cell.angle_alpha   90.00
_cell.angle_beta   90.00
_cell.angle_gamma   90.00
#
_symmetry.space_group_name_H-M   'P 1'
#
loop_
_entity.id
_entity.type
_entity.pdbx_description
1 polymer ?
#
loop_
_entity_poly.entity_id
_entity_poly.type
_entity_poly.pdbx_seq_one_letter_code
_entity_poly.pdbx_strand_id
1 'polypeptide(L)'
;MEANAIVIVSLTAPKEKIWGQLITLNPAGVTIRGIDLFSFDDFLRQLIDHEEATVGLATVYYPMHRIERIAQDEASGSIPSLADRFRAKIGLTIQEYLGLESPHL
;
A
#
# COMPACT_ATOMS: atom_id res chain seq x y z
N MET A 1 9.29 5.20 11.85
CA MET A 1 8.73 4.21 10.89
C MET A 1 9.79 3.92 9.86
N GLU A 2 10.08 2.66 9.67
CA GLU A 2 11.21 2.24 8.86
C GLU A 2 10.87 2.19 7.38
N ALA A 3 11.91 2.36 6.54
CA ALA A 3 11.77 2.13 5.10
C ALA A 3 11.29 0.69 4.87
N ASN A 4 10.48 0.51 3.83
CA ASN A 4 9.84 -0.76 3.45
C ASN A 4 8.72 -1.23 4.37
N ALA A 5 8.39 -0.47 5.43
CA ALA A 5 7.21 -0.77 6.25
C ALA A 5 5.93 -0.65 5.41
N ILE A 6 4.95 -1.47 5.73
CA ILE A 6 3.63 -1.37 5.09
C ILE A 6 2.80 -0.39 5.91
N VAL A 7 2.31 0.64 5.25
CA VAL A 7 1.69 1.79 5.90
C VAL A 7 0.39 2.20 5.22
N ILE A 8 -0.38 3.01 5.93
CA ILE A 8 -1.53 3.72 5.38
C ILE A 8 -1.23 5.21 5.52
N VAL A 9 -1.11 5.89 4.39
CA VAL A 9 -0.90 7.34 4.35
C VAL A 9 -2.24 8.02 4.17
N SER A 10 -2.60 8.87 5.13
CA SER A 10 -3.82 9.68 5.05
C SER A 10 -3.46 11.06 4.55
N LEU A 11 -4.12 11.47 3.49
CA LEU A 11 -3.86 12.73 2.79
C LEU A 11 -5.02 13.70 3.00
N THR A 12 -4.73 14.98 2.83
CA THR A 12 -5.73 16.06 2.86
C THR A 12 -5.71 16.82 1.54
N ALA A 13 -6.80 17.49 1.23
CA ALA A 13 -6.98 18.42 0.10
C ALA A 13 -6.53 17.86 -1.26
N PRO A 14 -7.14 16.81 -1.80
CA PRO A 14 -8.30 16.09 -1.29
C PRO A 14 -7.97 15.00 -0.27
N LYS A 15 -8.97 14.56 0.47
CA LYS A 15 -8.83 13.45 1.41
C LYS A 15 -8.72 12.14 0.64
N GLU A 16 -7.63 11.44 0.90
CA GLU A 16 -7.36 10.13 0.30
C GLU A 16 -6.62 9.28 1.31
N LYS A 17 -6.70 7.97 1.14
CA LYS A 17 -5.90 7.03 1.93
C LYS A 17 -5.20 6.08 0.98
N ILE A 18 -3.90 5.95 1.15
CA ILE A 18 -3.06 5.11 0.30
C ILE A 18 -2.44 4.01 1.17
N TRP A 19 -2.61 2.78 0.76
CA TRP A 19 -2.00 1.62 1.40
C TRP A 19 -0.81 1.16 0.56
N GLY A 20 0.31 0.92 1.19
CA GLY A 20 1.45 0.42 0.45
C GLY A 20 2.75 0.39 1.24
N GLN A 21 3.83 0.21 0.50
CA GLN A 21 5.17 0.12 1.04
C GLN A 21 5.80 1.51 1.09
N LEU A 22 6.27 1.88 2.27
CA LEU A 22 7.00 3.13 2.46
C LEU A 22 8.39 2.99 1.82
N ILE A 23 8.67 3.79 0.81
CA ILE A 23 9.96 3.79 0.14
C ILE A 23 10.91 4.76 0.83
N THR A 24 10.50 6.03 0.91
CA THR A 24 11.28 7.06 1.62
C THR A 24 10.36 7.98 2.38
N LEU A 25 10.87 8.50 3.50
CA LEU A 25 10.20 9.53 4.29
C LEU A 25 11.25 10.54 4.72
N ASN A 26 11.02 11.79 4.42
CA ASN A 26 11.88 12.88 4.81
C ASN A 26 11.04 14.15 5.05
N PRO A 27 11.64 15.25 5.51
CA PRO A 27 10.85 16.46 5.80
C PRO A 27 10.09 17.04 4.61
N ALA A 28 10.48 16.74 3.39
CA ALA A 28 9.80 17.26 2.20
C ALA A 28 8.56 16.45 1.84
N GLY A 29 8.53 15.16 2.15
CA GLY A 29 7.41 14.31 1.81
C GLY A 29 7.68 12.82 1.91
N VAL A 30 6.79 12.04 1.32
CA VAL A 30 6.85 10.58 1.36
C VAL A 30 6.75 10.02 -0.05
N THR A 31 7.56 9.00 -0.33
CA THR A 31 7.42 8.18 -1.52
C THR A 31 6.88 6.82 -1.09
N ILE A 32 5.77 6.41 -1.68
CA ILE A 32 5.10 5.17 -1.36
C ILE A 32 4.82 4.39 -2.64
N ARG A 33 5.01 3.08 -2.58
CA ARG A 33 4.52 2.19 -3.63
C ARG A 33 3.24 1.55 -3.13
N GLY A 34 2.12 1.99 -3.67
CA GLY A 34 0.86 1.58 -3.11
C GLY A 34 -0.34 1.82 -4.01
N ILE A 35 -1.49 1.77 -3.40
CA ILE A 35 -2.76 1.84 -4.07
C ILE A 35 -3.76 2.57 -3.17
N ASP A 36 -4.70 3.26 -3.81
CA ASP A 36 -5.81 3.86 -3.10
C ASP A 36 -6.54 2.78 -2.29
N LEU A 37 -6.82 3.08 -1.03
CA LEU A 37 -7.44 2.11 -0.13
C LEU A 37 -8.81 1.65 -0.62
N PHE A 38 -9.57 2.51 -1.32
CA PHE A 38 -10.84 2.12 -1.90
C PHE A 38 -10.72 1.09 -3.01
N SER A 39 -9.54 0.98 -3.62
CA SER A 39 -9.28 0.03 -4.69
C SER A 39 -8.71 -1.30 -4.20
N PHE A 40 -8.52 -1.43 -2.89
CA PHE A 40 -7.87 -2.61 -2.31
C PHE A 40 -8.60 -3.92 -2.66
N ASP A 41 -9.92 -3.95 -2.46
CA ASP A 41 -10.69 -5.17 -2.73
C ASP A 41 -10.72 -5.51 -4.23
N ASP A 42 -10.80 -4.50 -5.09
CA ASP A 42 -10.73 -4.70 -6.54
C ASP A 42 -9.38 -5.25 -6.96
N PHE A 43 -8.31 -4.75 -6.34
CA PHE A 43 -6.97 -5.23 -6.58
C PHE A 43 -6.83 -6.72 -6.23
N LEU A 44 -7.34 -7.13 -5.06
CA LEU A 44 -7.33 -8.53 -4.65
C LEU A 44 -8.11 -9.39 -5.64
N ARG A 45 -9.29 -8.95 -6.03
CA ARG A 45 -10.14 -9.70 -6.95
C ARG A 45 -9.46 -9.92 -8.29
N GLN A 46 -8.80 -8.91 -8.83
CA GLN A 46 -8.09 -9.02 -10.10
C GLN A 46 -6.96 -10.06 -10.01
N LEU A 47 -6.22 -10.07 -8.89
CA LEU A 47 -5.15 -11.04 -8.69
C LEU A 47 -5.70 -12.47 -8.57
N ILE A 48 -6.81 -12.66 -7.87
CA ILE A 48 -7.45 -13.97 -7.70
C ILE A 48 -7.97 -14.49 -9.03
N ASP A 49 -8.66 -13.65 -9.78
CA ASP A 49 -9.34 -14.05 -11.02
C ASP A 49 -8.43 -14.03 -12.24
N HIS A 50 -7.20 -13.59 -12.09
CA HIS A 50 -6.24 -13.43 -13.19
C HIS A 50 -6.80 -12.55 -14.31
N GLU A 51 -7.62 -11.56 -13.94
CA GLU A 51 -8.18 -10.61 -14.89
C GLU A 51 -7.13 -9.61 -15.35
N GLU A 52 -7.38 -8.98 -16.50
CA GLU A 52 -6.55 -7.88 -16.95
C GLU A 52 -6.56 -6.77 -15.90
N ALA A 53 -5.37 -6.31 -15.52
CA ALA A 53 -5.22 -5.36 -14.43
C ALA A 53 -5.70 -3.97 -14.83
N THR A 54 -6.76 -3.49 -14.16
CA THR A 54 -7.21 -2.10 -14.27
C THR A 54 -6.80 -1.30 -13.03
N VAL A 55 -6.34 -2.01 -11.99
CA VAL A 55 -5.88 -1.42 -10.74
C VAL A 55 -4.55 -2.08 -10.40
N GLY A 56 -3.56 -1.30 -10.04
CA GLY A 56 -2.25 -1.82 -9.67
C GLY A 56 -1.50 -0.87 -8.75
N LEU A 57 -0.42 -1.38 -8.18
CA LEU A 57 0.43 -0.58 -7.31
C LEU A 57 1.22 0.43 -8.13
N ALA A 58 1.34 1.65 -7.61
CA ALA A 58 2.10 2.72 -8.26
C ALA A 58 3.05 3.35 -7.24
N THR A 59 4.19 3.82 -7.74
CA THR A 59 5.13 4.56 -6.91
C THR A 59 4.84 6.04 -7.06
N VAL A 60 4.45 6.69 -5.97
CA VAL A 60 3.99 8.07 -5.97
C VAL A 60 4.67 8.84 -4.84
N TYR A 61 5.01 10.09 -5.11
CA TYR A 61 5.52 11.02 -4.12
C TYR A 61 4.42 11.97 -3.68
N TYR A 62 4.25 12.13 -2.37
CA TYR A 62 3.32 13.09 -1.80
C TYR A 62 4.09 14.10 -0.96
N PRO A 63 3.93 15.41 -1.24
CA PRO A 63 4.59 16.44 -0.44
C PRO A 63 4.02 16.49 0.98
N MET A 64 4.86 16.87 1.93
CA MET A 64 4.50 16.84 3.36
C MET A 64 3.24 17.62 3.68
N HIS A 65 2.97 18.73 3.00
CA HIS A 65 1.78 19.53 3.30
C HIS A 65 0.46 18.81 3.00
N ARG A 66 0.49 17.75 2.20
CA ARG A 66 -0.69 16.94 1.92
C ARG A 66 -0.88 15.79 2.91
N ILE A 67 0.11 15.51 3.73
CA ILE A 67 0.09 14.34 4.61
C ILE A 67 -0.52 14.72 5.95
N GLU A 68 -1.64 14.08 6.30
CA GLU A 68 -2.26 14.23 7.61
C GLU A 68 -1.58 13.31 8.62
N ARG A 69 -1.37 12.04 8.24
CA ARG A 69 -0.67 11.08 9.09
C ARG A 69 -0.22 9.87 8.27
N ILE A 70 0.76 9.17 8.82
CA ILE A 70 1.22 7.89 8.29
C ILE A 70 1.06 6.88 9.43
N ALA A 71 0.24 5.85 9.20
CA ALA A 71 0.01 4.81 10.19
C ALA A 71 0.59 3.50 9.70
N GLN A 72 1.18 2.73 10.60
CA GLN A 72 1.63 1.39 10.28
C GLN A 72 0.40 0.50 10.04
N ASP A 73 0.45 -0.32 9.00
CA ASP A 73 -0.59 -1.32 8.75
C ASP A 73 -0.37 -2.49 9.69
N GLU A 74 -1.17 -2.56 10.74
CA GLU A 74 -1.03 -3.59 11.77
C GLU A 74 -2.38 -4.08 12.24
N ALA A 75 -2.42 -5.32 12.73
CA ALA A 75 -3.63 -5.87 13.30
C ALA A 75 -3.99 -5.15 14.60
N SER A 76 -5.27 -5.02 14.88
CA SER A 76 -5.78 -4.40 16.10
C SER A 76 -6.87 -5.31 16.67
N GLY A 77 -6.58 -5.98 17.78
CA GLY A 77 -7.50 -6.93 18.37
C GLY A 77 -7.82 -8.06 17.37
N SER A 78 -9.10 -8.25 17.09
CA SER A 78 -9.55 -9.25 16.11
C SER A 78 -9.59 -8.71 14.67
N ILE A 79 -9.25 -7.44 14.47
CA ILE A 79 -9.24 -6.82 13.14
C ILE A 79 -7.88 -7.06 12.51
N PRO A 80 -7.81 -7.81 11.39
CA PRO A 80 -6.53 -8.07 10.74
C PRO A 80 -5.99 -6.82 10.05
N SER A 81 -4.68 -6.78 9.85
CA SER A 81 -4.08 -5.77 8.99
C SER A 81 -4.51 -6.00 7.53
N LEU A 82 -4.36 -4.99 6.68
CA LEU A 82 -4.62 -5.17 5.25
C LEU A 82 -3.62 -6.13 4.63
N ALA A 83 -2.37 -6.13 5.12
CA ALA A 83 -1.37 -7.09 4.68
C ALA A 83 -1.78 -8.54 5.04
N ASP A 84 -2.38 -8.74 6.22
CA ASP A 84 -2.91 -10.06 6.60
C ASP A 84 -4.05 -10.48 5.68
N ARG A 85 -4.94 -9.56 5.33
CA ARG A 85 -6.04 -9.82 4.40
C ARG A 85 -5.52 -10.17 3.01
N PHE A 86 -4.49 -9.47 2.57
CA PHE A 86 -3.83 -9.75 1.29
C PHE A 86 -3.30 -11.19 1.28
N ARG A 87 -2.53 -11.55 2.30
CA ARG A 87 -1.95 -12.88 2.42
C ARG A 87 -3.02 -13.97 2.46
N ALA A 88 -4.09 -13.75 3.23
CA ALA A 88 -5.17 -14.74 3.36
C ALA A 88 -5.87 -15.00 2.01
N LYS A 89 -5.99 -13.99 1.18
CA LYS A 89 -6.68 -14.09 -0.12
C LYS A 89 -5.77 -14.54 -1.24
N ILE A 90 -4.52 -14.10 -1.24
CA ILE A 90 -3.61 -14.28 -2.39
C ILE A 90 -2.65 -15.46 -2.16
N GLY A 91 -2.33 -15.78 -0.90
CA GLY A 91 -1.40 -16.85 -0.57
C GLY A 91 0.06 -16.43 -0.54
N LEU A 92 0.33 -15.17 -0.85
CA LEU A 92 1.66 -14.55 -0.75
C LEU A 92 1.59 -13.39 0.23
N THR A 93 2.70 -13.07 0.87
CA THR A 93 2.79 -11.81 1.60
C THR A 93 2.86 -10.67 0.60
N ILE A 94 2.48 -9.46 1.04
CA ILE A 94 2.62 -8.28 0.16
C ILE A 94 4.09 -8.03 -0.18
N GLN A 95 5.01 -8.34 0.74
CA GLN A 95 6.43 -8.19 0.48
C GLN A 95 6.90 -9.13 -0.63
N GLU A 96 6.44 -10.39 -0.61
CA GLU A 96 6.74 -11.34 -1.67
C GLU A 96 6.18 -10.89 -3.01
N TYR A 97 4.94 -10.40 -3.01
CA TYR A 97 4.31 -9.88 -4.22
C TYR A 97 5.08 -8.69 -4.80
N LEU A 98 5.48 -7.75 -3.95
CA LEU A 98 6.26 -6.58 -4.38
C LEU A 98 7.61 -7.01 -4.98
N GLY A 99 8.22 -8.06 -4.43
CA GLY A 99 9.46 -8.61 -4.97
C GLY A 99 9.28 -9.21 -6.35
N LEU A 100 8.14 -9.86 -6.61
CA LEU A 100 7.83 -10.43 -7.92
C LEU A 100 7.54 -9.36 -8.97
N GLU A 101 6.91 -8.25 -8.55
CA GLU A 101 6.56 -7.13 -9.45
C GLU A 101 7.77 -6.33 -9.88
N SER A 102 8.77 -6.24 -9.00
CA SER A 102 9.92 -5.37 -9.24
C SER A 102 10.82 -5.97 -10.31
N PRO A 103 11.19 -5.21 -11.35
CA PRO A 103 12.15 -5.71 -12.31
C PRO A 103 13.51 -5.85 -11.64
N HIS A 104 14.18 -6.94 -11.93
CA HIS A 104 15.54 -7.17 -11.46
C HIS A 104 16.50 -6.74 -12.56
N LEU A 105 17.38 -5.86 -12.20
CA LEU A 105 18.42 -5.37 -13.10
C LEU A 105 19.70 -6.12 -12.84
#